data_631147277b8bc62c3cf19a06d9979972
#
_entry.id   631147277b8bc62c3cf19a06d9979972
#
_cell.length_a   1.000
_cell.length_b   1.000
_cell.length_c   1.000
_cell.angle_alpha   90.00
_cell.angle_beta   90.00
_cell.angle_gamma   90.00
#
_symmetry.space_group_name_H-M   'P 1'
#
loop_
_entity.id
_entity.type
_entity.pdbx_description
1 polymer ?
#
loop_
_entity_poly.entity_id
_entity_poly.type
_entity_poly.pdbx_seq_one_letter_code
_entity_poly.pdbx_strand_id
1 'polypeptide(L)'
;LKYSSPVNIVLLHKNLRISDNSALYHGCNADKSLIIYAYDKDYWSNNGKSERQFQFCLDSLGELDEKLNKLNRDLFIFEGDLDELALWIDKNFPQSKIFLNQSTDIHYHRNLKAKFISKFEDSGRLYEFEDFGIQTKNHNRDDWSSNWHRIMTQKILPPPQINHSSKIKPKDLLDFKAFKKKLSLVDPKNNSFQLGGEDKAKKLLSSFLGKRMDGYSIKMSSPVEAEHSCSRLSPHISFGTISLRTIFQEVQKNMDSSIFKKDLYSFKKRLHWHCHFIQKLETEPELEFKSMHPMCDSLREEGNDELIEKWIAGETGFPFLDACMVFLKEKGWINFRMRAMIMSFASYNLWQPWQKTSPRLAELFVDYEPGIHICQVQMQSGVTGINLPRIYSVSVSYTHLRAHETDRH
;
A
#
# COMPACT_ATOMS: atom_id res chain seq x y z
N LEU A 1 -0.36 -3.43 36.66
CA LEU A 1 -1.22 -4.60 36.88
C LEU A 1 -0.80 -5.66 35.89
N LYS A 2 -0.09 -6.72 36.37
CA LYS A 2 0.20 -7.90 35.55
C LYS A 2 -1.10 -8.68 35.41
N TYR A 3 -1.58 -8.82 34.17
CA TYR A 3 -2.73 -9.69 33.88
C TYR A 3 -2.32 -11.14 34.13
N SER A 4 -3.06 -11.85 34.99
CA SER A 4 -2.75 -13.21 35.42
C SER A 4 -3.08 -14.29 34.40
N SER A 5 -3.75 -13.97 33.31
CA SER A 5 -4.08 -14.90 32.22
C SER A 5 -3.39 -14.48 30.91
N PRO A 6 -2.96 -15.43 30.07
CA PRO A 6 -2.32 -15.12 28.80
C PRO A 6 -3.26 -14.27 27.92
N VAL A 7 -2.70 -13.21 27.31
CA VAL A 7 -3.37 -12.30 26.41
C VAL A 7 -2.76 -12.43 25.02
N ASN A 8 -3.57 -12.56 24.00
CA ASN A 8 -3.11 -12.47 22.63
C ASN A 8 -3.02 -11.01 22.21
N ILE A 9 -1.92 -10.61 21.58
CA ILE A 9 -1.74 -9.28 21.01
C ILE A 9 -1.74 -9.41 19.50
N VAL A 10 -2.65 -8.71 18.85
CA VAL A 10 -2.72 -8.61 17.39
C VAL A 10 -2.16 -7.27 16.98
N LEU A 11 -1.04 -7.29 16.25
CA LEU A 11 -0.42 -6.08 15.72
C LEU A 11 -0.90 -5.84 14.28
N LEU A 12 -1.46 -4.65 14.06
CA LEU A 12 -1.92 -4.20 12.75
C LEU A 12 -0.90 -3.25 12.12
N HIS A 13 -0.77 -3.31 10.80
CA HIS A 13 0.00 -2.36 10.01
C HIS A 13 -0.67 -2.14 8.64
N LYS A 14 -0.33 -2.92 7.62
CA LYS A 14 -0.94 -2.89 6.27
C LYS A 14 -1.98 -4.01 6.07
N ASN A 15 -2.84 -4.22 7.05
CA ASN A 15 -3.86 -5.25 7.07
C ASN A 15 -5.15 -4.75 7.76
N LEU A 16 -5.59 -3.53 7.37
CA LEU A 16 -6.67 -2.79 8.03
C LEU A 16 -8.06 -3.28 7.60
N ARG A 17 -8.34 -4.56 7.87
CA ARG A 17 -9.59 -5.27 7.53
C ARG A 17 -9.91 -6.34 8.56
N ILE A 18 -11.19 -6.72 8.66
CA ILE A 18 -11.60 -7.86 9.49
C ILE A 18 -11.68 -9.18 8.71
N SER A 19 -11.97 -9.13 7.39
CA SER A 19 -12.08 -10.32 6.55
C SER A 19 -10.72 -10.71 6.00
N ASP A 20 -10.43 -12.02 5.91
CA ASP A 20 -9.18 -12.55 5.37
C ASP A 20 -7.91 -11.94 6.01
N ASN A 21 -7.94 -11.79 7.33
CA ASN A 21 -6.84 -11.30 8.14
C ASN A 21 -6.38 -12.38 9.12
N SER A 22 -5.31 -13.08 8.79
CA SER A 22 -4.84 -14.25 9.54
C SER A 22 -4.44 -13.90 10.97
N ALA A 23 -3.72 -12.79 11.17
CA ALA A 23 -3.32 -12.36 12.50
C ALA A 23 -4.55 -12.07 13.38
N LEU A 24 -5.53 -11.37 12.83
CA LEU A 24 -6.75 -11.03 13.54
C LEU A 24 -7.61 -12.28 13.83
N TYR A 25 -7.76 -13.16 12.82
CA TYR A 25 -8.52 -14.40 12.96
C TYR A 25 -7.95 -15.30 14.04
N HIS A 26 -6.65 -15.59 14.01
CA HIS A 26 -6.00 -16.48 14.98
C HIS A 26 -5.77 -15.81 16.35
N GLY A 27 -5.37 -14.54 16.35
CA GLY A 27 -5.13 -13.81 17.59
C GLY A 27 -6.39 -13.56 18.42
N CYS A 28 -7.55 -13.44 17.76
CA CYS A 28 -8.84 -13.25 18.41
C CYS A 28 -9.53 -14.54 18.83
N ASN A 29 -8.94 -15.71 18.62
CA ASN A 29 -9.48 -16.99 19.09
C ASN A 29 -9.30 -17.21 20.62
N ALA A 30 -8.53 -16.36 21.31
CA ALA A 30 -8.41 -16.40 22.76
C ALA A 30 -9.48 -15.57 23.42
N ASP A 31 -9.81 -15.94 24.68
CA ASP A 31 -10.76 -15.19 25.52
C ASP A 31 -10.36 -13.73 25.72
N LYS A 32 -9.05 -13.47 25.76
CA LYS A 32 -8.49 -12.13 25.94
C LYS A 32 -7.54 -11.80 24.79
N SER A 33 -7.88 -10.74 24.05
CA SER A 33 -7.05 -10.22 22.99
C SER A 33 -6.99 -8.70 23.02
N LEU A 34 -5.83 -8.15 22.67
CA LEU A 34 -5.59 -6.73 22.41
C LEU A 34 -5.28 -6.56 20.93
N ILE A 35 -5.99 -5.67 20.26
CA ILE A 35 -5.76 -5.33 18.87
C ILE A 35 -5.12 -3.95 18.86
N ILE A 36 -3.88 -3.86 18.39
CA ILE A 36 -3.05 -2.65 18.50
C ILE A 36 -2.59 -2.21 17.10
N TYR A 37 -2.70 -0.92 16.84
CA TYR A 37 -2.02 -0.23 15.77
C TYR A 37 -0.95 0.69 16.39
N ALA A 38 0.31 0.57 15.94
CA ALA A 38 1.39 1.44 16.38
C ALA A 38 1.39 2.72 15.51
N TYR A 39 1.15 3.85 16.13
CA TYR A 39 1.28 5.16 15.51
C TYR A 39 2.66 5.73 15.78
N ASP A 40 3.54 5.58 14.83
CA ASP A 40 4.89 6.11 14.84
C ASP A 40 4.92 7.41 14.03
N LYS A 41 5.19 8.51 14.72
CA LYS A 41 5.26 9.85 14.13
C LYS A 41 6.41 9.95 13.11
N ASP A 42 7.54 9.34 13.42
CA ASP A 42 8.73 9.40 12.57
C ASP A 42 8.53 8.60 11.28
N TYR A 43 7.79 7.47 11.35
CA TYR A 43 7.35 6.76 10.15
C TYR A 43 6.52 7.65 9.22
N TRP A 44 5.54 8.37 9.78
CA TRP A 44 4.65 9.23 8.98
C TRP A 44 5.31 10.53 8.50
N SER A 45 6.43 10.92 9.09
CA SER A 45 7.28 12.05 8.69
C SER A 45 8.42 11.65 7.76
N ASN A 46 8.54 10.35 7.41
CA ASN A 46 9.63 9.85 6.57
C ASN A 46 9.41 10.21 5.10
N ASN A 47 10.51 10.25 4.34
CA ASN A 47 10.49 10.54 2.91
C ASN A 47 9.49 9.66 2.15
N GLY A 48 8.67 10.28 1.32
CA GLY A 48 7.63 9.62 0.54
C GLY A 48 6.32 9.37 1.28
N LYS A 49 6.27 9.59 2.61
CA LYS A 49 5.03 9.59 3.39
C LYS A 49 4.35 10.96 3.33
N SER A 50 3.04 10.99 3.50
CA SER A 50 2.27 12.24 3.41
C SER A 50 0.98 12.20 4.23
N GLU A 51 0.45 13.39 4.52
CA GLU A 51 -0.79 13.56 5.25
C GLU A 51 -1.98 12.84 4.56
N ARG A 52 -2.06 12.85 3.22
CA ARG A 52 -3.12 12.17 2.46
C ARG A 52 -3.10 10.65 2.63
N GLN A 53 -1.90 10.06 2.72
CA GLN A 53 -1.73 8.63 3.01
C GLN A 53 -2.15 8.34 4.45
N PHE A 54 -1.76 9.19 5.38
CA PHE A 54 -2.16 9.07 6.78
C PHE A 54 -3.68 9.21 6.95
N GLN A 55 -4.32 10.15 6.24
CA GLN A 55 -5.77 10.29 6.27
C GLN A 55 -6.49 9.04 5.76
N PHE A 56 -6.02 8.43 4.67
CA PHE A 56 -6.57 7.16 4.17
C PHE A 56 -6.42 6.03 5.22
N CYS A 57 -5.28 6.00 5.92
CA CYS A 57 -5.06 5.08 7.03
C CYS A 57 -6.05 5.32 8.17
N LEU A 58 -6.27 6.57 8.57
CA LEU A 58 -7.22 6.94 9.63
C LEU A 58 -8.67 6.58 9.28
N ASP A 59 -9.10 6.80 8.04
CA ASP A 59 -10.41 6.38 7.55
C ASP A 59 -10.56 4.86 7.65
N SER A 60 -9.49 4.13 7.30
CA SER A 60 -9.47 2.67 7.35
C SER A 60 -9.51 2.13 8.77
N LEU A 61 -8.76 2.75 9.68
CA LEU A 61 -8.79 2.42 11.12
C LEU A 61 -10.16 2.74 11.74
N GLY A 62 -10.79 3.84 11.31
CA GLY A 62 -12.13 4.21 11.80
C GLY A 62 -13.19 3.17 11.42
N GLU A 63 -13.22 2.73 10.16
CA GLU A 63 -14.15 1.68 9.74
C GLU A 63 -13.84 0.33 10.43
N LEU A 64 -12.54 0.03 10.60
CA LEU A 64 -12.10 -1.17 11.30
C LEU A 64 -12.54 -1.15 12.78
N ASP A 65 -12.38 -0.02 13.49
CA ASP A 65 -12.84 0.15 14.88
C ASP A 65 -14.34 -0.07 15.00
N GLU A 66 -15.14 0.51 14.08
CA GLU A 66 -16.59 0.29 14.06
C GLU A 66 -16.96 -1.19 13.88
N LYS A 67 -16.25 -1.91 13.01
CA LYS A 67 -16.47 -3.34 12.79
C LYS A 67 -16.04 -4.19 13.98
N LEU A 68 -14.90 -3.88 14.59
CA LEU A 68 -14.41 -4.56 15.78
C LEU A 68 -15.34 -4.34 16.97
N ASN A 69 -15.86 -3.14 17.14
CA ASN A 69 -16.84 -2.84 18.20
C ASN A 69 -18.12 -3.68 18.09
N LYS A 70 -18.61 -3.97 16.86
CA LYS A 70 -19.73 -4.91 16.63
C LYS A 70 -19.42 -6.34 17.05
N LEU A 71 -18.12 -6.70 17.09
CA LEU A 71 -17.63 -8.00 17.54
C LEU A 71 -17.24 -7.98 19.05
N ASN A 72 -17.64 -6.95 19.78
CA ASN A 72 -17.27 -6.69 21.17
C ASN A 72 -15.74 -6.69 21.40
N ARG A 73 -14.99 -6.06 20.46
CA ARG A 73 -13.54 -5.89 20.52
C ARG A 73 -13.21 -4.42 20.36
N ASP A 74 -12.10 -3.97 20.95
CA ASP A 74 -11.63 -2.59 20.86
C ASP A 74 -10.34 -2.53 20.05
N LEU A 75 -10.20 -1.47 19.25
CA LEU A 75 -8.96 -1.10 18.60
C LEU A 75 -8.21 -0.09 19.49
N PHE A 76 -6.97 -0.41 19.81
CA PHE A 76 -6.08 0.46 20.57
C PHE A 76 -4.97 1.03 19.70
N ILE A 77 -4.59 2.25 20.02
CA ILE A 77 -3.46 2.93 19.41
C ILE A 77 -2.33 3.01 20.44
N PHE A 78 -1.17 2.49 20.08
CA PHE A 78 0.08 2.73 20.78
C PHE A 78 0.79 3.88 20.08
N GLU A 79 1.10 4.95 20.82
CA GLU A 79 1.87 6.08 20.30
C GLU A 79 3.36 5.83 20.54
N GLY A 80 4.07 5.48 19.49
CA GLY A 80 5.49 5.14 19.49
C GLY A 80 5.84 4.15 18.38
N ASP A 81 7.11 3.85 18.26
CA ASP A 81 7.65 2.91 17.30
C ASP A 81 7.52 1.43 17.76
N LEU A 82 7.99 0.50 16.93
CA LEU A 82 7.91 -0.93 17.26
C LEU A 82 8.91 -1.36 18.36
N ASP A 83 10.03 -0.67 18.52
CA ASP A 83 10.98 -0.98 19.60
C ASP A 83 10.37 -0.58 20.95
N GLU A 84 9.74 0.59 21.04
CA GLU A 84 9.01 1.06 22.23
C GLU A 84 7.80 0.17 22.54
N LEU A 85 7.04 -0.22 21.51
CA LEU A 85 5.93 -1.17 21.67
C LEU A 85 6.41 -2.52 22.21
N ALA A 86 7.55 -3.02 21.72
CA ALA A 86 8.11 -4.28 22.19
C ALA A 86 8.48 -4.21 23.69
N LEU A 87 9.07 -3.12 24.14
CA LEU A 87 9.35 -2.88 25.55
C LEU A 87 8.07 -2.80 26.39
N TRP A 88 7.06 -2.10 25.88
CA TRP A 88 5.77 -1.99 26.55
C TRP A 88 5.06 -3.34 26.69
N ILE A 89 5.10 -4.18 25.63
CA ILE A 89 4.55 -5.55 25.66
C ILE A 89 5.25 -6.39 26.74
N ASP A 90 6.56 -6.41 26.76
CA ASP A 90 7.32 -7.22 27.72
C ASP A 90 7.07 -6.80 29.17
N LYS A 91 6.94 -5.50 29.41
CA LYS A 91 6.64 -4.95 30.73
C LYS A 91 5.25 -5.32 31.22
N ASN A 92 4.23 -5.18 30.35
CA ASN A 92 2.83 -5.28 30.76
C ASN A 92 2.23 -6.68 30.49
N PHE A 93 2.71 -7.39 29.47
CA PHE A 93 2.20 -8.67 28.99
C PHE A 93 3.32 -9.69 28.71
N PRO A 94 4.16 -10.04 29.68
CA PRO A 94 5.36 -10.85 29.45
C PRO A 94 5.07 -12.28 28.93
N GLN A 95 3.83 -12.76 29.08
CA GLN A 95 3.38 -14.09 28.63
C GLN A 95 2.48 -14.03 27.39
N SER A 96 2.32 -12.87 26.78
CA SER A 96 1.45 -12.70 25.59
C SER A 96 2.00 -13.43 24.38
N LYS A 97 1.11 -13.95 23.56
CA LYS A 97 1.40 -14.36 22.18
C LYS A 97 1.11 -13.19 21.26
N ILE A 98 1.97 -12.99 20.27
CA ILE A 98 1.93 -11.87 19.35
C ILE A 98 1.60 -12.39 17.95
N PHE A 99 0.59 -11.81 17.32
CA PHE A 99 0.07 -12.19 16.01
C PHE A 99 0.19 -11.02 15.06
N LEU A 100 0.87 -11.19 13.94
CA LEU A 100 0.99 -10.20 12.88
C LEU A 100 0.97 -10.83 11.50
N ASN A 101 0.57 -10.07 10.50
CA ASN A 101 0.72 -10.48 9.12
C ASN A 101 2.07 -9.97 8.57
N GLN A 102 2.63 -10.72 7.62
CA GLN A 102 3.75 -10.22 6.83
C GLN A 102 3.36 -8.91 6.17
N SER A 103 4.27 -7.96 6.17
CA SER A 103 4.11 -6.68 5.47
C SER A 103 5.46 -6.21 4.98
N THR A 104 5.45 -5.52 3.86
CA THR A 104 6.60 -4.87 3.27
C THR A 104 6.42 -3.36 3.36
N ASP A 105 7.50 -2.62 3.56
CA ASP A 105 7.45 -1.16 3.66
C ASP A 105 8.83 -0.53 3.37
N ILE A 106 8.97 0.78 3.63
CA ILE A 106 10.23 1.52 3.57
C ILE A 106 11.26 0.95 4.56
N HIS A 107 12.52 1.20 4.29
CA HIS A 107 13.65 0.69 5.09
C HIS A 107 13.53 1.00 6.59
N TYR A 108 13.08 2.21 6.93
CA TYR A 108 12.84 2.59 8.31
C TYR A 108 11.97 1.58 9.05
N HIS A 109 10.77 1.31 8.53
CA HIS A 109 9.84 0.38 9.16
C HIS A 109 10.32 -1.08 9.09
N ARG A 110 10.98 -1.49 8.00
CA ARG A 110 11.54 -2.84 7.88
C ARG A 110 12.57 -3.13 8.96
N ASN A 111 13.44 -2.17 9.28
CA ASN A 111 14.45 -2.34 10.33
C ASN A 111 13.83 -2.47 11.72
N LEU A 112 12.86 -1.63 12.06
CA LEU A 112 12.11 -1.73 13.32
C LEU A 112 11.34 -3.05 13.41
N LYS A 113 10.68 -3.47 12.33
CA LYS A 113 9.97 -4.75 12.27
C LYS A 113 10.92 -5.94 12.45
N ALA A 114 12.09 -5.93 11.83
CA ALA A 114 13.08 -7.00 11.97
C ALA A 114 13.54 -7.16 13.43
N LYS A 115 13.84 -6.04 14.12
CA LYS A 115 14.18 -6.06 15.55
C LYS A 115 13.03 -6.57 16.41
N PHE A 116 11.81 -6.09 16.15
CA PHE A 116 10.60 -6.55 16.84
C PHE A 116 10.41 -8.07 16.67
N ILE A 117 10.54 -8.60 15.46
CA ILE A 117 10.42 -10.02 15.16
C ILE A 117 11.49 -10.81 15.92
N SER A 118 12.76 -10.44 15.78
CA SER A 118 13.89 -11.14 16.46
C SER A 118 13.67 -11.25 17.96
N LYS A 119 13.22 -10.15 18.60
CA LYS A 119 12.96 -10.13 20.04
C LYS A 119 11.93 -11.16 20.51
N PHE A 120 10.88 -11.41 19.71
CA PHE A 120 9.79 -12.30 20.12
C PHE A 120 9.84 -13.69 19.49
N GLU A 121 10.58 -13.87 18.40
CA GLU A 121 10.76 -15.17 17.74
C GLU A 121 11.53 -16.14 18.63
N ASP A 122 12.64 -15.71 19.24
CA ASP A 122 13.47 -16.51 20.14
C ASP A 122 12.71 -17.00 21.38
N SER A 123 11.70 -16.26 21.80
CA SER A 123 10.85 -16.62 22.95
C SER A 123 9.68 -17.55 22.59
N GLY A 124 9.50 -17.90 21.31
CA GLY A 124 8.37 -18.70 20.83
C GLY A 124 7.00 -18.01 20.96
N ARG A 125 6.99 -16.70 21.16
CA ARG A 125 5.76 -15.91 21.38
C ARG A 125 5.21 -15.31 20.10
N LEU A 126 5.95 -15.30 18.99
CA LEU A 126 5.60 -14.66 17.73
C LEU A 126 4.95 -15.62 16.76
N TYR A 127 3.85 -15.16 16.14
CA TYR A 127 3.12 -15.82 15.07
C TYR A 127 2.97 -14.85 13.90
N GLU A 128 3.79 -15.03 12.86
CA GLU A 128 3.74 -14.23 11.63
C GLU A 128 3.06 -15.02 10.51
N PHE A 129 2.10 -14.41 9.81
CA PHE A 129 1.30 -15.05 8.76
C PHE A 129 1.56 -14.45 7.39
N GLU A 130 1.60 -15.30 6.36
CA GLU A 130 1.67 -14.88 4.97
C GLU A 130 0.43 -14.06 4.58
N ASP A 131 0.61 -12.96 3.83
CA ASP A 131 -0.51 -12.12 3.36
C ASP A 131 -0.44 -11.87 1.85
N PHE A 132 0.56 -11.17 1.33
CA PHE A 132 0.60 -10.69 -0.07
C PHE A 132 1.22 -11.67 -1.09
N GLY A 133 1.54 -12.88 -0.72
CA GLY A 133 2.26 -13.80 -1.61
C GLY A 133 3.72 -13.41 -1.82
N ILE A 134 4.32 -12.81 -0.82
CA ILE A 134 5.71 -12.38 -0.79
C ILE A 134 6.48 -13.30 0.14
N GLN A 135 7.66 -13.71 -0.28
CA GLN A 135 8.56 -14.51 0.51
C GLN A 135 9.51 -13.59 1.27
N THR A 136 9.31 -13.45 2.58
CA THR A 136 10.19 -12.65 3.46
C THR A 136 11.37 -13.46 4.01
N LYS A 137 11.25 -14.79 4.00
CA LYS A 137 12.30 -15.73 4.40
C LYS A 137 12.53 -16.76 3.30
N ASN A 138 13.77 -17.20 3.10
CA ASN A 138 14.14 -18.26 2.15
C ASN A 138 13.62 -18.02 0.73
N HIS A 139 13.81 -16.81 0.22
CA HIS A 139 13.35 -16.44 -1.13
C HIS A 139 14.06 -17.31 -2.18
N ASN A 140 13.25 -18.06 -2.95
CA ASN A 140 13.66 -18.70 -4.17
C ASN A 140 12.90 -18.09 -5.36
N ARG A 141 13.63 -17.50 -6.28
CA ARG A 141 13.04 -16.82 -7.45
C ARG A 141 12.30 -17.79 -8.36
N ASP A 142 12.77 -19.01 -8.50
CA ASP A 142 12.18 -20.00 -9.41
C ASP A 142 10.83 -20.52 -8.89
N ASP A 143 10.68 -20.62 -7.59
CA ASP A 143 9.44 -21.07 -6.94
C ASP A 143 8.47 -19.95 -6.60
N TRP A 144 8.88 -18.69 -6.76
CA TRP A 144 8.08 -17.56 -6.33
C TRP A 144 6.68 -17.54 -6.96
N SER A 145 6.56 -17.77 -8.26
CA SER A 145 5.27 -17.73 -8.96
C SER A 145 4.32 -18.84 -8.50
N SER A 146 4.83 -20.05 -8.26
CA SER A 146 4.04 -21.19 -7.76
C SER A 146 3.60 -20.94 -6.31
N ASN A 147 4.48 -20.41 -5.47
CA ASN A 147 4.15 -20.03 -4.09
C ASN A 147 3.11 -18.89 -4.05
N TRP A 148 3.27 -17.87 -4.89
CA TRP A 148 2.27 -16.82 -5.03
C TRP A 148 0.88 -17.39 -5.37
N HIS A 149 0.82 -18.31 -6.34
CA HIS A 149 -0.45 -18.96 -6.72
C HIS A 149 -1.02 -19.79 -5.57
N ARG A 150 -0.19 -20.55 -4.86
CA ARG A 150 -0.59 -21.30 -3.66
C ARG A 150 -1.25 -20.38 -2.62
N ILE A 151 -0.67 -19.21 -2.34
CA ILE A 151 -1.21 -18.27 -1.38
C ILE A 151 -2.54 -17.66 -1.88
N MET A 152 -2.62 -17.28 -3.16
CA MET A 152 -3.84 -16.70 -3.73
C MET A 152 -5.03 -17.67 -3.80
N THR A 153 -4.79 -18.97 -3.79
CA THR A 153 -5.83 -20.01 -3.82
C THR A 153 -6.20 -20.56 -2.45
N GLN A 154 -5.56 -20.13 -1.38
CA GLN A 154 -5.93 -20.51 -0.01
C GLN A 154 -7.35 -20.02 0.34
N LYS A 155 -8.00 -20.73 1.28
CA LYS A 155 -9.32 -20.36 1.78
C LYS A 155 -9.29 -18.94 2.39
N ILE A 156 -10.24 -18.10 2.00
CA ILE A 156 -10.49 -16.81 2.61
C ILE A 156 -10.98 -17.02 4.04
N LEU A 157 -10.33 -16.37 4.99
CA LEU A 157 -10.69 -16.46 6.39
C LEU A 157 -11.88 -15.56 6.71
N PRO A 158 -12.87 -16.04 7.49
CA PRO A 158 -13.95 -15.19 7.97
C PRO A 158 -13.45 -14.15 8.98
N PRO A 159 -14.23 -13.11 9.27
CA PRO A 159 -13.99 -12.23 10.42
C PRO A 159 -13.85 -13.02 11.72
N PRO A 160 -13.15 -12.48 12.73
CA PRO A 160 -13.10 -13.09 14.05
C PRO A 160 -14.51 -13.18 14.67
N GLN A 161 -14.69 -14.16 15.54
CA GLN A 161 -15.96 -14.33 16.23
C GLN A 161 -16.22 -13.22 17.25
N ILE A 162 -17.50 -13.05 17.61
CA ILE A 162 -17.90 -12.13 18.68
C ILE A 162 -17.20 -12.54 19.98
N ASN A 163 -16.62 -11.57 20.67
CA ASN A 163 -16.00 -11.79 21.97
C ASN A 163 -17.06 -11.78 23.08
N HIS A 164 -17.20 -12.88 23.80
CA HIS A 164 -18.11 -13.00 24.94
C HIS A 164 -17.43 -12.71 26.29
N SER A 165 -16.12 -12.55 26.30
CA SER A 165 -15.34 -12.27 27.51
C SER A 165 -15.26 -10.76 27.82
N SER A 166 -14.83 -10.44 29.03
CA SER A 166 -14.61 -9.05 29.44
C SER A 166 -13.46 -8.42 28.66
N LYS A 167 -13.65 -7.18 28.21
CA LYS A 167 -12.65 -6.41 27.47
C LYS A 167 -11.47 -6.03 28.38
N ILE A 168 -10.27 -6.07 27.82
CA ILE A 168 -9.06 -5.52 28.47
C ILE A 168 -8.95 -4.05 28.08
N LYS A 169 -8.75 -3.18 29.06
CA LYS A 169 -8.54 -1.73 28.84
C LYS A 169 -7.21 -1.32 29.47
N PRO A 170 -6.09 -1.39 28.70
CA PRO A 170 -4.81 -0.90 29.18
C PRO A 170 -4.87 0.62 29.40
N LYS A 171 -4.29 1.10 30.50
CA LYS A 171 -4.32 2.54 30.85
C LYS A 171 -3.44 3.38 29.94
N ASP A 172 -2.40 2.77 29.38
CA ASP A 172 -1.37 3.45 28.58
C ASP A 172 -1.64 3.42 27.08
N LEU A 173 -2.79 2.84 26.66
CA LEU A 173 -3.21 2.85 25.26
C LEU A 173 -4.44 3.74 25.09
N LEU A 174 -4.50 4.42 23.96
CA LEU A 174 -5.69 5.17 23.55
C LEU A 174 -6.64 4.25 22.77
N ASP A 175 -7.93 4.32 23.03
CA ASP A 175 -8.89 3.82 22.05
C ASP A 175 -8.87 4.72 20.80
N PHE A 176 -9.35 4.20 19.68
CA PHE A 176 -9.27 4.94 18.42
C PHE A 176 -10.01 6.29 18.46
N LYS A 177 -11.11 6.41 19.20
CA LYS A 177 -11.88 7.66 19.32
C LYS A 177 -11.10 8.73 20.09
N ALA A 178 -10.45 8.34 21.20
CA ALA A 178 -9.59 9.23 21.98
C ALA A 178 -8.37 9.68 21.15
N PHE A 179 -7.75 8.77 20.41
CA PHE A 179 -6.65 9.08 19.51
C PHE A 179 -7.07 10.09 18.42
N LYS A 180 -8.18 9.84 17.73
CA LYS A 180 -8.71 10.75 16.71
C LYS A 180 -8.98 12.15 17.26
N LYS A 181 -9.55 12.23 18.46
CA LYS A 181 -9.78 13.51 19.15
C LYS A 181 -8.47 14.22 19.49
N LYS A 182 -7.45 13.48 19.92
CA LYS A 182 -6.11 14.05 20.26
C LYS A 182 -5.40 14.63 19.03
N LEU A 183 -5.54 14.02 17.87
CA LEU A 183 -4.93 14.50 16.64
C LEU A 183 -5.46 15.88 16.22
N SER A 184 -6.54 16.38 16.81
CA SER A 184 -7.17 17.68 16.46
C SER A 184 -7.29 17.85 14.95
N LEU A 185 -7.59 16.77 14.26
CA LEU A 185 -7.66 16.77 12.81
C LEU A 185 -8.71 17.80 12.40
N VAL A 186 -8.25 18.85 11.79
CA VAL A 186 -9.07 19.76 11.00
C VAL A 186 -9.88 18.86 10.08
N ASP A 187 -11.20 18.95 10.19
CA ASP A 187 -12.13 18.24 9.34
C ASP A 187 -11.60 18.34 7.91
N PRO A 188 -11.39 17.24 7.18
CA PRO A 188 -10.80 17.29 5.85
C PRO A 188 -11.77 17.99 4.90
N LYS A 189 -11.81 19.31 5.02
CA LYS A 189 -12.58 20.16 4.13
C LYS A 189 -12.04 19.96 2.72
N ASN A 190 -12.82 19.29 1.89
CA ASN A 190 -12.56 19.02 0.47
C ASN A 190 -11.46 17.99 0.14
N ASN A 191 -11.43 16.83 0.77
CA ASN A 191 -10.63 15.75 0.25
C ASN A 191 -11.29 15.13 -0.99
N SER A 192 -10.75 15.46 -2.18
CA SER A 192 -11.09 14.79 -3.43
C SER A 192 -10.48 13.40 -3.56
N PHE A 193 -9.77 12.92 -2.51
CA PHE A 193 -9.10 11.63 -2.47
C PHE A 193 -10.06 10.48 -2.15
N GLN A 194 -9.66 9.27 -2.54
CA GLN A 194 -10.38 8.07 -2.13
C GLN A 194 -10.37 7.93 -0.61
N LEU A 195 -11.52 7.57 -0.06
CA LEU A 195 -11.66 7.25 1.37
C LEU A 195 -11.22 5.82 1.65
N GLY A 196 -10.54 5.62 2.78
CA GLY A 196 -10.13 4.30 3.25
C GLY A 196 -11.30 3.47 3.80
N GLY A 197 -11.10 2.16 3.94
CA GLY A 197 -12.05 1.23 4.56
C GLY A 197 -12.36 -0.01 3.72
N GLU A 198 -12.63 -1.12 4.40
CA GLU A 198 -12.88 -2.44 3.80
C GLU A 198 -14.17 -2.47 2.96
N ASP A 199 -15.26 -1.83 3.44
CA ASP A 199 -16.53 -1.81 2.72
C ASP A 199 -16.45 -0.96 1.45
N LYS A 200 -15.66 0.11 1.49
CA LYS A 200 -15.37 0.92 0.30
C LYS A 200 -14.55 0.14 -0.73
N ALA A 201 -13.56 -0.65 -0.27
CA ALA A 201 -12.79 -1.53 -1.14
C ALA A 201 -13.69 -2.59 -1.80
N LYS A 202 -14.58 -3.23 -1.04
CA LYS A 202 -15.56 -4.23 -1.54
C LYS A 202 -16.51 -3.63 -2.57
N LYS A 203 -17.02 -2.41 -2.32
CA LYS A 203 -17.88 -1.68 -3.27
C LYS A 203 -17.13 -1.36 -4.57
N LEU A 204 -15.87 -0.93 -4.49
CA LEU A 204 -15.03 -0.66 -5.66
C LEU A 204 -14.77 -1.95 -6.47
N LEU A 205 -14.44 -3.05 -5.81
CA LEU A 205 -14.25 -4.34 -6.47
C LEU A 205 -15.53 -4.79 -7.18
N SER A 206 -16.67 -4.76 -6.50
CA SER A 206 -17.97 -5.13 -7.08
C SER A 206 -18.33 -4.26 -8.27
N SER A 207 -18.18 -2.94 -8.17
CA SER A 207 -18.47 -2.03 -9.29
C SER A 207 -17.50 -2.20 -10.46
N PHE A 208 -16.24 -2.54 -10.19
CA PHE A 208 -15.27 -2.85 -11.24
C PHE A 208 -15.64 -4.13 -11.99
N LEU A 209 -15.87 -5.21 -11.27
CA LEU A 209 -16.23 -6.50 -11.86
C LEU A 209 -17.60 -6.47 -12.58
N GLY A 210 -18.52 -5.61 -12.13
CA GLY A 210 -19.86 -5.49 -12.72
C GLY A 210 -19.92 -4.66 -14.00
N LYS A 211 -19.28 -3.50 -14.02
CA LYS A 211 -19.45 -2.52 -15.13
C LYS A 211 -18.17 -1.90 -15.64
N ARG A 212 -17.27 -1.47 -14.72
CA ARG A 212 -16.14 -0.62 -15.09
C ARG A 212 -15.00 -1.32 -15.80
N MET A 213 -14.98 -2.66 -15.76
CA MET A 213 -13.93 -3.46 -16.40
C MET A 213 -14.08 -3.58 -17.91
N ASP A 214 -15.22 -3.18 -18.47
CA ASP A 214 -15.45 -3.18 -19.92
C ASP A 214 -14.41 -2.32 -20.65
N GLY A 215 -13.61 -2.96 -21.50
CA GLY A 215 -12.51 -2.32 -22.22
C GLY A 215 -11.31 -1.96 -21.35
N TYR A 216 -11.21 -2.46 -20.12
CA TYR A 216 -10.12 -2.17 -19.18
C TYR A 216 -8.73 -2.34 -19.81
N SER A 217 -8.52 -3.39 -20.60
CA SER A 217 -7.23 -3.68 -21.22
C SER A 217 -6.69 -2.57 -22.15
N ILE A 218 -7.59 -1.72 -22.65
CA ILE A 218 -7.29 -0.57 -23.50
C ILE A 218 -7.36 0.72 -22.67
N LYS A 219 -8.49 0.95 -22.01
CA LYS A 219 -8.83 2.17 -21.28
C LYS A 219 -7.89 2.47 -20.11
N MET A 220 -7.28 1.45 -19.50
CA MET A 220 -6.32 1.64 -18.40
C MET A 220 -5.09 2.48 -18.78
N SER A 221 -4.82 2.63 -20.07
CA SER A 221 -3.71 3.46 -20.60
C SER A 221 -4.14 4.88 -20.94
N SER A 222 -5.45 5.14 -21.06
CA SER A 222 -5.99 6.46 -21.38
C SER A 222 -5.92 7.40 -20.17
N PRO A 223 -5.42 8.61 -20.28
CA PRO A 223 -5.41 9.58 -19.19
C PRO A 223 -6.82 10.03 -18.77
N VAL A 224 -7.79 9.98 -19.67
CA VAL A 224 -9.18 10.41 -19.42
C VAL A 224 -10.04 9.24 -18.94
N GLU A 225 -10.00 8.09 -19.64
CA GLU A 225 -10.90 6.97 -19.34
C GLU A 225 -10.47 6.13 -18.14
N ALA A 226 -9.16 6.13 -17.82
CA ALA A 226 -8.62 5.27 -16.78
C ALA A 226 -9.22 5.54 -15.38
N GLU A 227 -9.60 6.77 -15.08
CA GLU A 227 -10.21 7.10 -13.79
C GLU A 227 -11.48 6.30 -13.55
N HIS A 228 -12.27 6.08 -14.59
CA HIS A 228 -13.57 5.42 -14.53
C HIS A 228 -13.50 3.93 -14.86
N SER A 229 -12.52 3.49 -15.62
CA SER A 229 -12.36 2.09 -16.06
C SER A 229 -11.39 1.26 -15.22
N CYS A 230 -10.48 1.88 -14.47
CA CYS A 230 -9.60 1.15 -13.55
C CYS A 230 -10.32 0.71 -12.27
N SER A 231 -9.79 -0.33 -11.62
CA SER A 231 -10.37 -0.84 -10.38
C SER A 231 -10.36 0.17 -9.24
N ARG A 232 -9.37 1.05 -9.20
CA ARG A 232 -9.13 2.02 -8.12
C ARG A 232 -8.86 1.36 -6.76
N LEU A 233 -8.39 0.09 -6.77
CA LEU A 233 -8.10 -0.69 -5.57
C LEU A 233 -6.68 -0.49 -5.03
N SER A 234 -5.81 0.20 -5.75
CA SER A 234 -4.41 0.35 -5.35
C SER A 234 -4.22 0.91 -3.94
N PRO A 235 -4.91 1.98 -3.47
CA PRO A 235 -4.79 2.43 -2.08
C PRO A 235 -5.28 1.38 -1.09
N HIS A 236 -6.36 0.69 -1.42
CA HIS A 236 -6.94 -0.34 -0.57
C HIS A 236 -6.02 -1.57 -0.42
N ILE A 237 -5.26 -1.90 -1.47
CA ILE A 237 -4.27 -2.97 -1.41
C ILE A 237 -3.06 -2.51 -0.58
N SER A 238 -2.56 -1.28 -0.79
CA SER A 238 -1.41 -0.73 -0.05
C SER A 238 -1.65 -0.66 1.46
N PHE A 239 -2.86 -0.35 1.90
CA PHE A 239 -3.23 -0.32 3.32
C PHE A 239 -3.88 -1.62 3.82
N GLY A 240 -4.03 -2.60 2.93
CA GLY A 240 -4.59 -3.91 3.28
C GLY A 240 -6.04 -3.87 3.76
N THR A 241 -6.84 -2.91 3.30
CA THR A 241 -8.28 -2.86 3.59
C THR A 241 -9.08 -3.90 2.79
N ILE A 242 -8.45 -4.53 1.81
CA ILE A 242 -8.90 -5.75 1.14
C ILE A 242 -7.69 -6.61 0.85
N SER A 243 -7.80 -7.93 1.03
CA SER A 243 -6.70 -8.83 0.70
C SER A 243 -6.57 -9.04 -0.80
N LEU A 244 -5.33 -9.18 -1.27
CA LEU A 244 -5.08 -9.51 -2.67
C LEU A 244 -5.70 -10.86 -3.04
N ARG A 245 -5.73 -11.82 -2.11
CA ARG A 245 -6.37 -13.12 -2.24
C ARG A 245 -7.88 -13.00 -2.51
N THR A 246 -8.57 -12.15 -1.77
CA THR A 246 -10.00 -11.85 -2.01
C THR A 246 -10.21 -11.30 -3.41
N ILE A 247 -9.39 -10.33 -3.84
CA ILE A 247 -9.49 -9.76 -5.20
C ILE A 247 -9.24 -10.83 -6.26
N PHE A 248 -8.17 -11.61 -6.10
CA PHE A 248 -7.81 -12.68 -7.05
C PHE A 248 -8.91 -13.71 -7.20
N GLN A 249 -9.50 -14.20 -6.10
CA GLN A 249 -10.55 -15.22 -6.14
C GLN A 249 -11.86 -14.67 -6.72
N GLU A 250 -12.24 -13.45 -6.42
CA GLU A 250 -13.40 -12.80 -7.05
C GLU A 250 -13.20 -12.59 -8.55
N VAL A 251 -12.00 -12.21 -8.98
CA VAL A 251 -11.66 -12.13 -10.42
C VAL A 251 -11.75 -13.51 -11.07
N GLN A 252 -11.16 -14.53 -10.44
CA GLN A 252 -11.17 -15.91 -10.98
C GLN A 252 -12.60 -16.43 -11.13
N LYS A 253 -13.43 -16.25 -10.11
CA LYS A 253 -14.84 -16.64 -10.11
C LYS A 253 -15.63 -15.97 -11.24
N ASN A 254 -15.32 -14.72 -11.56
CA ASN A 254 -15.99 -13.99 -12.63
C ASN A 254 -15.46 -14.35 -14.03
N MET A 255 -14.26 -14.93 -14.16
CA MET A 255 -13.68 -15.26 -15.47
C MET A 255 -14.49 -16.32 -16.23
N ASP A 256 -15.11 -17.27 -15.56
CA ASP A 256 -15.79 -18.40 -16.19
C ASP A 256 -17.10 -17.97 -16.86
N SER A 257 -17.82 -17.03 -16.28
CA SER A 257 -19.14 -16.55 -16.73
C SER A 257 -19.10 -15.22 -17.51
N SER A 258 -17.97 -14.50 -17.52
CA SER A 258 -17.88 -13.16 -18.09
C SER A 258 -17.65 -13.15 -19.60
N ILE A 259 -18.31 -12.21 -20.28
CA ILE A 259 -17.99 -11.83 -21.67
C ILE A 259 -16.69 -11.03 -21.78
N PHE A 260 -16.19 -10.47 -20.66
CA PHE A 260 -14.99 -9.62 -20.57
C PHE A 260 -13.73 -10.40 -20.16
N LYS A 261 -13.58 -11.64 -20.60
CA LYS A 261 -12.45 -12.53 -20.21
C LYS A 261 -11.07 -11.90 -20.46
N LYS A 262 -10.89 -11.17 -21.56
CA LYS A 262 -9.63 -10.49 -21.91
C LYS A 262 -9.26 -9.42 -20.89
N ASP A 263 -10.23 -8.64 -20.46
CA ASP A 263 -10.03 -7.55 -19.49
C ASP A 263 -9.74 -8.10 -18.09
N LEU A 264 -10.49 -9.12 -17.65
CA LEU A 264 -10.24 -9.84 -16.40
C LEU A 264 -8.85 -10.47 -16.37
N TYR A 265 -8.43 -11.11 -17.47
CA TYR A 265 -7.10 -11.70 -17.58
C TYR A 265 -6.01 -10.63 -17.50
N SER A 266 -6.21 -9.49 -18.18
CA SER A 266 -5.30 -8.34 -18.09
C SER A 266 -5.18 -7.81 -16.65
N PHE A 267 -6.31 -7.68 -15.95
CA PHE A 267 -6.32 -7.25 -14.55
C PHE A 267 -5.66 -8.29 -13.62
N LYS A 268 -5.95 -9.58 -13.78
CA LYS A 268 -5.33 -10.67 -13.02
C LYS A 268 -3.80 -10.65 -13.14
N LYS A 269 -3.25 -10.40 -14.33
CA LYS A 269 -1.81 -10.22 -14.52
C LYS A 269 -1.26 -9.05 -13.70
N ARG A 270 -2.02 -7.96 -13.52
CA ARG A 270 -1.57 -6.82 -12.72
C ARG A 270 -1.45 -7.16 -11.24
N LEU A 271 -2.30 -8.03 -10.71
CA LEU A 271 -2.19 -8.52 -9.33
C LEU A 271 -0.88 -9.31 -9.12
N HIS A 272 -0.49 -10.12 -10.09
CA HIS A 272 0.78 -10.84 -10.05
C HIS A 272 1.98 -9.87 -10.13
N TRP A 273 1.96 -8.91 -11.06
CA TRP A 273 3.00 -7.88 -11.18
C TRP A 273 3.13 -7.02 -9.93
N HIS A 274 2.02 -6.73 -9.25
CA HIS A 274 2.03 -6.00 -7.99
C HIS A 274 2.98 -6.65 -6.97
N CYS A 275 2.79 -7.94 -6.70
CA CYS A 275 3.64 -8.67 -5.75
C CYS A 275 5.06 -8.89 -6.28
N HIS A 276 5.25 -9.04 -7.59
CA HIS A 276 6.57 -9.19 -8.18
C HIS A 276 7.49 -7.99 -7.89
N PHE A 277 6.99 -6.77 -8.04
CA PHE A 277 7.78 -5.57 -7.73
C PHE A 277 8.05 -5.43 -6.23
N ILE A 278 7.07 -5.76 -5.39
CA ILE A 278 7.26 -5.73 -3.94
C ILE A 278 8.31 -6.78 -3.53
N GLN A 279 8.24 -7.99 -4.11
CA GLN A 279 9.25 -9.03 -3.87
C GLN A 279 10.65 -8.58 -4.28
N LYS A 280 10.78 -7.81 -5.36
CA LYS A 280 12.08 -7.28 -5.79
C LYS A 280 12.72 -6.40 -4.72
N LEU A 281 11.97 -5.46 -4.15
CA LEU A 281 12.47 -4.60 -3.08
C LEU A 281 12.71 -5.37 -1.77
N GLU A 282 11.87 -6.36 -1.47
CA GLU A 282 12.05 -7.22 -0.29
C GLU A 282 13.35 -8.03 -0.36
N THR A 283 13.67 -8.52 -1.56
CA THR A 283 14.89 -9.30 -1.82
C THR A 283 16.15 -8.43 -1.88
N GLU A 284 16.03 -7.22 -2.41
CA GLU A 284 17.12 -6.27 -2.62
C GLU A 284 16.77 -4.92 -1.98
N PRO A 285 16.79 -4.82 -0.65
CA PRO A 285 16.33 -3.65 0.08
C PRO A 285 17.15 -2.38 -0.17
N GLU A 286 18.40 -2.51 -0.60
CA GLU A 286 19.28 -1.40 -0.99
C GLU A 286 18.76 -0.61 -2.20
N LEU A 287 17.84 -1.17 -3.00
CA LEU A 287 17.20 -0.48 -4.12
C LEU A 287 16.39 0.74 -3.69
N GLU A 288 16.09 0.88 -2.42
CA GLU A 288 15.48 2.10 -1.88
C GLU A 288 16.41 3.31 -2.00
N PHE A 289 17.74 3.09 -2.01
CA PHE A 289 18.76 4.13 -1.99
C PHE A 289 19.72 4.11 -3.18
N LYS A 290 19.91 2.93 -3.79
CA LYS A 290 20.86 2.69 -4.87
C LYS A 290 20.15 2.29 -6.17
N SER A 291 20.74 2.64 -7.28
CA SER A 291 20.25 2.20 -8.60
C SER A 291 20.39 0.69 -8.76
N MET A 292 19.46 0.06 -9.46
CA MET A 292 19.54 -1.39 -9.80
C MET A 292 20.85 -1.72 -10.53
N HIS A 293 21.29 -0.81 -11.41
CA HIS A 293 22.59 -0.95 -12.06
C HIS A 293 23.59 0.00 -11.39
N PRO A 294 24.62 -0.50 -10.71
CA PRO A 294 25.54 0.33 -9.91
C PRO A 294 26.22 1.45 -10.69
N MET A 295 26.55 1.23 -11.99
CA MET A 295 27.14 2.27 -12.82
C MET A 295 26.21 3.46 -13.10
N CYS A 296 24.93 3.37 -12.75
CA CYS A 296 23.97 4.45 -12.95
C CYS A 296 23.81 5.34 -11.69
N ASP A 297 24.47 5.01 -10.59
CA ASP A 297 24.33 5.81 -9.35
C ASP A 297 24.86 7.23 -9.53
N SER A 298 25.95 7.40 -10.28
CA SER A 298 26.54 8.70 -10.59
C SER A 298 26.05 9.33 -11.91
N LEU A 299 25.02 8.76 -12.55
CA LEU A 299 24.53 9.27 -13.84
C LEU A 299 23.97 10.68 -13.75
N ARG A 300 23.36 11.03 -12.61
CA ARG A 300 22.74 12.33 -12.32
C ARG A 300 23.03 12.68 -10.86
N GLU A 301 24.19 13.27 -10.59
CA GLU A 301 24.63 13.53 -9.22
C GLU A 301 24.01 14.80 -8.62
N GLU A 302 23.95 15.86 -9.41
CA GLU A 302 23.44 17.16 -8.97
C GLU A 302 21.99 17.35 -9.42
N GLY A 303 21.08 17.49 -8.47
CA GLY A 303 19.70 17.86 -8.77
C GLY A 303 19.50 19.37 -8.68
N ASN A 304 18.56 19.89 -9.43
CA ASN A 304 18.09 21.26 -9.31
C ASN A 304 16.74 21.29 -8.60
N ASP A 305 16.75 21.72 -7.35
CA ASP A 305 15.55 21.71 -6.50
C ASP A 305 14.47 22.67 -7.03
N GLU A 306 14.82 23.79 -7.69
CA GLU A 306 13.84 24.68 -8.32
C GLU A 306 13.08 23.97 -9.46
N LEU A 307 13.79 23.21 -10.31
CA LEU A 307 13.16 22.44 -11.37
C LEU A 307 12.28 21.31 -10.82
N ILE A 308 12.69 20.68 -9.72
CA ILE A 308 11.90 19.65 -9.04
C ILE A 308 10.62 20.27 -8.49
N GLU A 309 10.69 21.44 -7.83
CA GLU A 309 9.50 22.12 -7.31
C GLU A 309 8.53 22.54 -8.42
N LYS A 310 9.02 23.11 -9.53
CA LYS A 310 8.20 23.43 -10.70
C LYS A 310 7.52 22.19 -11.28
N TRP A 311 8.25 21.08 -11.36
CA TRP A 311 7.70 19.82 -11.82
C TRP A 311 6.61 19.29 -10.89
N ILE A 312 6.83 19.27 -9.57
CA ILE A 312 5.84 18.88 -8.56
C ILE A 312 4.63 19.82 -8.56
N ALA A 313 4.86 21.12 -8.81
CA ALA A 313 3.78 22.12 -8.87
C ALA A 313 2.88 21.93 -10.12
N GLY A 314 3.41 21.33 -11.20
CA GLY A 314 2.76 21.32 -12.52
C GLY A 314 2.95 22.63 -13.28
N GLU A 315 4.15 23.21 -13.18
CA GLU A 315 4.53 24.53 -13.74
C GLU A 315 5.76 24.39 -14.65
N THR A 316 5.83 23.29 -15.39
CA THR A 316 6.96 23.01 -16.27
C THR A 316 6.87 23.73 -17.62
N GLY A 317 5.68 24.25 -17.95
CA GLY A 317 5.39 24.85 -19.27
C GLY A 317 5.03 23.82 -20.34
N PHE A 318 4.89 22.54 -20.00
CA PHE A 318 4.39 21.47 -20.85
C PHE A 318 2.93 21.15 -20.47
N PRO A 319 1.91 21.70 -21.17
CA PRO A 319 0.52 21.70 -20.69
C PRO A 319 -0.04 20.34 -20.32
N PHE A 320 0.30 19.29 -21.09
CA PHE A 320 -0.19 17.94 -20.79
C PHE A 320 0.47 17.33 -19.55
N LEU A 321 1.77 17.54 -19.37
CA LEU A 321 2.48 17.12 -18.17
C LEU A 321 1.95 17.84 -16.93
N ASP A 322 1.80 19.16 -17.04
CA ASP A 322 1.32 20.02 -15.96
C ASP A 322 -0.10 19.63 -15.54
N ALA A 323 -0.99 19.38 -16.52
CA ALA A 323 -2.31 18.84 -16.25
C ALA A 323 -2.29 17.49 -15.52
N CYS A 324 -1.37 16.57 -15.88
CA CYS A 324 -1.19 15.30 -15.18
C CYS A 324 -0.73 15.51 -13.73
N MET A 325 0.19 16.45 -13.48
CA MET A 325 0.69 16.74 -12.13
C MET A 325 -0.40 17.39 -11.27
N VAL A 326 -1.16 18.34 -11.81
CA VAL A 326 -2.30 18.97 -11.12
C VAL A 326 -3.35 17.92 -10.77
N PHE A 327 -3.72 17.06 -11.73
CA PHE A 327 -4.66 15.97 -11.48
C PHE A 327 -4.17 15.01 -10.37
N LEU A 328 -2.88 14.66 -10.39
CA LEU A 328 -2.29 13.82 -9.35
C LEU A 328 -2.34 14.50 -7.97
N LYS A 329 -2.02 15.81 -7.90
CA LYS A 329 -2.11 16.60 -6.66
C LYS A 329 -3.53 16.63 -6.10
N GLU A 330 -4.54 16.76 -6.96
CA GLU A 330 -5.94 16.83 -6.56
C GLU A 330 -6.52 15.47 -6.17
N LYS A 331 -6.21 14.41 -6.95
CA LYS A 331 -6.84 13.09 -6.80
C LYS A 331 -6.02 12.08 -6.00
N GLY A 332 -4.73 12.36 -5.76
CA GLY A 332 -3.82 11.42 -5.11
C GLY A 332 -3.59 10.12 -5.90
N TRP A 333 -3.98 10.11 -7.18
CA TRP A 333 -3.89 8.96 -8.06
C TRP A 333 -3.83 9.39 -9.52
N ILE A 334 -3.07 8.65 -10.32
CA ILE A 334 -3.08 8.75 -11.77
C ILE A 334 -2.75 7.37 -12.37
N ASN A 335 -3.13 7.10 -13.61
CA ASN A 335 -2.90 5.81 -14.23
C ASN A 335 -1.41 5.53 -14.49
N PHE A 336 -1.07 4.25 -14.68
CA PHE A 336 0.33 3.81 -14.74
C PHE A 336 1.12 4.43 -15.90
N ARG A 337 0.50 4.68 -17.05
CA ARG A 337 1.18 5.27 -18.23
C ARG A 337 1.55 6.73 -17.96
N MET A 338 0.66 7.48 -17.31
CA MET A 338 0.98 8.85 -16.93
C MET A 338 2.03 8.90 -15.81
N ARG A 339 2.01 7.98 -14.85
CA ARG A 339 3.10 7.84 -13.85
C ARG A 339 4.45 7.64 -14.53
N ALA A 340 4.50 6.77 -15.55
CA ALA A 340 5.71 6.52 -16.30
C ALA A 340 6.19 7.78 -17.05
N MET A 341 5.29 8.50 -17.70
CA MET A 341 5.59 9.75 -18.41
C MET A 341 6.12 10.83 -17.45
N ILE A 342 5.43 11.06 -16.34
CA ILE A 342 5.80 12.05 -15.32
C ILE A 342 7.24 11.80 -14.84
N MET A 343 7.57 10.56 -14.49
CA MET A 343 8.88 10.22 -13.98
C MET A 343 9.96 10.26 -15.06
N SER A 344 9.63 9.76 -16.26
CA SER A 344 10.54 9.82 -17.42
C SER A 344 10.91 11.27 -17.74
N PHE A 345 9.95 12.20 -17.70
CA PHE A 345 10.20 13.61 -17.92
C PHE A 345 11.17 14.21 -16.89
N ALA A 346 10.96 13.96 -15.62
CA ALA A 346 11.87 14.42 -14.56
C ALA A 346 13.30 13.91 -14.77
N SER A 347 13.45 12.65 -15.19
CA SER A 347 14.75 12.02 -15.33
C SER A 347 15.48 12.37 -16.63
N TYR A 348 14.77 12.49 -17.76
CA TYR A 348 15.40 12.69 -19.07
C TYR A 348 15.31 14.13 -19.55
N ASN A 349 14.19 14.80 -19.37
CA ASN A 349 14.01 16.18 -19.84
C ASN A 349 14.57 17.20 -18.84
N LEU A 350 14.31 16.99 -17.55
CA LEU A 350 14.85 17.87 -16.50
C LEU A 350 16.20 17.38 -15.97
N TRP A 351 16.64 16.18 -16.34
CA TRP A 351 17.91 15.56 -15.94
C TRP A 351 18.09 15.45 -14.42
N GLN A 352 16.99 15.15 -13.68
CA GLN A 352 17.02 15.08 -12.22
C GLN A 352 17.35 13.68 -11.70
N PRO A 353 18.11 13.54 -10.59
CA PRO A 353 18.36 12.25 -9.96
C PRO A 353 17.08 11.68 -9.36
N TRP A 354 16.86 10.40 -9.58
CA TRP A 354 15.66 9.72 -9.12
C TRP A 354 15.57 9.70 -7.58
N GLN A 355 16.71 9.71 -6.89
CA GLN A 355 16.77 9.75 -5.42
C GLN A 355 16.14 11.02 -4.84
N LYS A 356 16.19 12.14 -5.56
CA LYS A 356 15.52 13.39 -5.18
C LYS A 356 14.06 13.45 -5.61
N THR A 357 13.76 12.95 -6.81
CA THR A 357 12.40 13.06 -7.37
C THR A 357 11.44 11.98 -6.85
N SER A 358 11.94 10.79 -6.53
CA SER A 358 11.15 9.66 -6.06
C SER A 358 10.35 9.95 -4.78
N PRO A 359 10.95 10.42 -3.67
CA PRO A 359 10.19 10.70 -2.46
C PRO A 359 9.16 11.81 -2.66
N ARG A 360 9.50 12.88 -3.40
CA ARG A 360 8.59 13.99 -3.69
C ARG A 360 7.38 13.54 -4.49
N LEU A 361 7.58 12.65 -5.46
CA LEU A 361 6.48 12.05 -6.23
C LEU A 361 5.63 11.08 -5.38
N ALA A 362 6.27 10.31 -4.50
CA ALA A 362 5.59 9.37 -3.61
C ALA A 362 4.59 10.06 -2.68
N GLU A 363 4.93 11.25 -2.17
CA GLU A 363 4.06 12.06 -1.30
C GLU A 363 2.72 12.43 -1.96
N LEU A 364 2.68 12.50 -3.29
CA LEU A 364 1.46 12.82 -4.03
C LEU A 364 0.51 11.63 -4.17
N PHE A 365 1.00 10.38 -4.00
CA PHE A 365 0.20 9.18 -4.17
C PHE A 365 -0.45 8.71 -2.87
N VAL A 366 -1.78 8.56 -2.85
CA VAL A 366 -2.48 7.86 -1.75
C VAL A 366 -2.13 6.37 -1.73
N ASP A 367 -1.87 5.80 -2.91
CA ASP A 367 -1.55 4.37 -3.10
C ASP A 367 -0.03 4.09 -3.11
N TYR A 368 0.76 4.91 -2.41
CA TYR A 368 2.20 4.68 -2.31
C TYR A 368 2.51 3.30 -1.73
N GLU A 369 3.12 2.46 -2.56
CA GLU A 369 3.69 1.16 -2.17
C GLU A 369 5.17 1.16 -2.55
N PRO A 370 6.10 1.15 -1.57
CA PRO A 370 7.53 1.34 -1.81
C PRO A 370 8.11 0.41 -2.87
N GLY A 371 7.79 -0.88 -2.79
CA GLY A 371 8.33 -1.87 -3.73
C GLY A 371 7.92 -1.61 -5.18
N ILE A 372 6.70 -1.16 -5.40
CA ILE A 372 6.22 -0.81 -6.74
C ILE A 372 6.79 0.54 -7.17
N HIS A 373 6.70 1.55 -6.31
CA HIS A 373 7.10 2.91 -6.64
C HIS A 373 8.58 2.99 -7.00
N ILE A 374 9.46 2.48 -6.14
CA ILE A 374 10.91 2.55 -6.31
C ILE A 374 11.34 1.79 -7.58
N CYS A 375 10.83 0.58 -7.79
CA CYS A 375 11.14 -0.19 -8.99
C CYS A 375 10.66 0.52 -10.27
N GLN A 376 9.46 1.11 -10.27
CA GLN A 376 8.93 1.85 -11.42
C GLN A 376 9.68 3.15 -11.66
N VAL A 377 10.01 3.90 -10.62
CA VAL A 377 10.83 5.11 -10.72
C VAL A 377 12.18 4.79 -11.37
N GLN A 378 12.88 3.78 -10.91
CA GLN A 378 14.17 3.38 -11.48
C GLN A 378 14.06 2.91 -12.93
N MET A 379 12.99 2.16 -13.27
CA MET A 379 12.74 1.77 -14.66
C MET A 379 12.53 2.99 -15.57
N GLN A 380 11.76 3.98 -15.11
CA GLN A 380 11.48 5.20 -15.89
C GLN A 380 12.65 6.17 -15.91
N SER A 381 13.57 6.07 -14.96
CA SER A 381 14.82 6.84 -14.92
C SER A 381 15.93 6.23 -15.75
N GLY A 382 15.75 5.00 -16.27
CA GLY A 382 16.73 4.29 -17.08
C GLY A 382 17.97 3.81 -16.32
N VAL A 383 17.81 3.53 -15.02
CA VAL A 383 18.92 3.13 -14.12
C VAL A 383 18.90 1.65 -13.75
N THR A 384 18.14 0.82 -14.49
CA THR A 384 17.99 -0.61 -14.16
C THR A 384 18.98 -1.51 -14.89
N GLY A 385 19.57 -1.06 -15.99
CA GLY A 385 20.45 -1.87 -16.85
C GLY A 385 19.77 -3.03 -17.60
N ILE A 386 18.47 -3.27 -17.35
CA ILE A 386 17.73 -4.41 -17.92
C ILE A 386 16.93 -4.00 -19.16
N ASN A 387 16.39 -2.80 -19.18
CA ASN A 387 15.52 -2.30 -20.23
C ASN A 387 16.19 -1.16 -21.00
N LEU A 388 15.93 -1.11 -22.31
CA LEU A 388 16.28 0.09 -23.07
C LEU A 388 15.56 1.31 -22.48
N PRO A 389 16.26 2.45 -22.35
CA PRO A 389 15.66 3.68 -21.88
C PRO A 389 14.44 4.06 -22.74
N ARG A 390 13.33 4.36 -22.09
CA ARG A 390 12.11 4.80 -22.75
C ARG A 390 11.85 6.25 -22.39
N ILE A 391 12.12 7.14 -23.34
CA ILE A 391 11.79 8.55 -23.21
C ILE A 391 10.35 8.74 -23.70
N TYR A 392 9.46 9.13 -22.80
CA TYR A 392 8.09 9.44 -23.15
C TYR A 392 8.02 10.86 -23.70
N SER A 393 7.60 10.99 -24.96
CA SER A 393 7.34 12.30 -25.55
C SER A 393 6.00 12.85 -25.06
N VAL A 394 6.04 13.96 -24.33
CA VAL A 394 4.85 14.64 -23.83
C VAL A 394 4.00 15.18 -24.98
N SER A 395 4.63 15.71 -26.03
CA SER A 395 3.94 16.24 -27.23
C SER A 395 3.24 15.16 -28.02
N VAL A 396 3.89 13.99 -28.24
CA VAL A 396 3.27 12.84 -28.93
C VAL A 396 2.10 12.29 -28.13
N SER A 397 2.23 12.19 -26.81
CA SER A 397 1.14 11.76 -25.92
C SER A 397 -0.08 12.68 -26.03
N TYR A 398 0.12 14.00 -26.13
CA TYR A 398 -0.94 14.98 -26.34
C TYR A 398 -1.60 14.85 -27.74
N THR A 399 -0.83 14.63 -28.78
CA THR A 399 -1.34 14.48 -30.16
C THR A 399 -2.21 13.24 -30.31
N HIS A 400 -1.81 12.10 -29.69
CA HIS A 400 -2.64 10.90 -29.69
C HIS A 400 -3.99 11.08 -28.96
N LEU A 401 -4.03 11.89 -27.91
CA LEU A 401 -5.28 12.22 -27.24
C LEU A 401 -6.21 13.04 -28.12
N ARG A 402 -5.68 14.08 -28.79
CA ARG A 402 -6.46 14.92 -29.71
C ARG A 402 -7.01 14.13 -30.91
N ALA A 403 -6.25 13.20 -31.47
CA ALA A 403 -6.71 12.36 -32.57
C ALA A 403 -7.90 11.48 -32.16
N HIS A 404 -7.92 10.97 -30.93
CA HIS A 404 -9.04 10.18 -30.40
C HIS A 404 -10.29 11.04 -30.09
N GLU A 405 -10.15 12.34 -29.86
CA GLU A 405 -11.28 13.25 -29.66
C GLU A 405 -11.91 13.67 -30.98
N THR A 406 -11.12 13.84 -32.03
CA THR A 406 -11.63 14.21 -33.38
C THR A 406 -12.34 13.07 -34.10
N ASP A 407 -12.05 11.81 -33.78
CA ASP A 407 -12.76 10.65 -34.34
C ASP A 407 -14.13 10.36 -33.69
N ARG A 408 -14.54 11.15 -32.69
CA ARG A 408 -15.83 11.03 -31.98
C ARG A 408 -16.89 12.09 -32.35
N HIS A 409 -16.61 12.88 -33.36
CA HIS A 409 -17.58 13.89 -33.88
C HIS A 409 -18.04 13.56 -35.30
#